data_5305d997c7f7b2ae60de4dd203c66092
#
_entry.id   5305d997c7f7b2ae60de4dd203c66092
#
_cell.length_a   1.000
_cell.length_b   1.000
_cell.length_c   1.000
_cell.angle_alpha   90.00
_cell.angle_beta   90.00
_cell.angle_gamma   90.00
#
_symmetry.space_group_name_H-M   'P 1'
#
loop_
_entity.id
_entity.type
_entity.pdbx_description
1 polymer ?
#
loop_
_entity_poly.entity_id
_entity_poly.type
_entity_poly.pdbx_seq_one_letter_code
_entity_poly.pdbx_strand_id
1 'polypeptide(L)'
;MEPNWKPLIDKLGEERCGGFMFMGRVNGINLYKHGIARLYLDLDDEGRCYVYRGKSRFEPADFGSQLQRLEMALAELGETLDSVYDESYIARKTKALADAGIEHERFEIDDLEDFFIH
;
A
#
# COMPACT_ATOMS: atom_id res chain seq x y z
N MET A 1 -0.58 18.04 -1.63
CA MET A 1 0.51 17.52 -0.76
C MET A 1 1.49 16.74 -1.62
N GLU A 2 2.76 17.06 -1.49
CA GLU A 2 3.78 16.29 -2.19
C GLU A 2 4.00 14.96 -1.49
N PRO A 3 4.09 13.85 -2.24
CA PRO A 3 4.37 12.55 -1.65
C PRO A 3 5.71 12.53 -0.93
N ASN A 4 5.75 11.93 0.25
CA ASN A 4 6.98 11.70 0.98
C ASN A 4 7.38 10.22 0.86
N TRP A 5 8.27 9.92 -0.06
CA TRP A 5 8.70 8.55 -0.32
C TRP A 5 9.89 8.11 0.54
N LYS A 6 10.53 9.05 1.23
CA LYS A 6 11.76 8.75 1.98
C LYS A 6 11.61 7.62 3.00
N PRO A 7 10.59 7.58 3.85
CA PRO A 7 10.45 6.47 4.80
C PRO A 7 10.37 5.11 4.12
N LEU A 8 9.65 5.02 3.02
CA LEU A 8 9.50 3.76 2.29
C LEU A 8 10.78 3.39 1.56
N ILE A 9 11.44 4.35 0.93
CA ILE A 9 12.72 4.13 0.25
C ILE A 9 13.78 3.65 1.23
N ASP A 10 13.83 4.24 2.43
CA ASP A 10 14.79 3.86 3.46
C ASP A 10 14.57 2.40 3.92
N LYS A 11 13.34 1.90 3.86
CA LYS A 11 13.01 0.53 4.25
C LYS A 11 13.20 -0.49 3.12
N LEU A 12 12.79 -0.17 1.91
CA LEU A 12 12.70 -1.13 0.81
C LEU A 12 13.73 -0.91 -0.30
N GLY A 13 14.27 0.31 -0.41
CA GLY A 13 15.04 0.73 -1.56
C GLY A 13 14.14 1.31 -2.65
N GLU A 14 14.68 2.22 -3.44
CA GLU A 14 13.91 2.97 -4.44
C GLU A 14 13.22 2.07 -5.47
N GLU A 15 13.92 1.02 -5.91
CA GLU A 15 13.40 0.11 -6.93
C GLU A 15 12.13 -0.62 -6.50
N ARG A 16 12.04 -1.00 -5.23
CA ARG A 16 10.89 -1.72 -4.70
C ARG A 16 9.68 -0.82 -4.40
N CYS A 17 9.87 0.48 -4.42
CA CYS A 17 8.78 1.43 -4.21
C CYS A 17 7.89 1.63 -5.42
N GLY A 18 8.32 1.16 -6.60
CA GLY A 18 7.58 1.38 -7.85
C GLY A 18 6.18 0.79 -7.90
N GLY A 19 5.90 -0.23 -7.11
CA GLY A 19 4.57 -0.83 -7.02
C GLY A 19 3.62 -0.14 -6.05
N PHE A 20 4.09 0.87 -5.33
CA PHE A 20 3.30 1.56 -4.32
C PHE A 20 2.74 2.88 -4.82
N MET A 21 1.58 3.25 -4.25
CA MET A 21 0.96 4.56 -4.45
C MET A 21 1.00 5.31 -3.12
N PHE A 22 1.28 6.62 -3.17
CA PHE A 22 1.17 7.46 -1.99
C PHE A 22 -0.28 7.88 -1.81
N MET A 23 -0.91 7.42 -0.74
CA MET A 23 -2.34 7.63 -0.50
C MET A 23 -2.64 8.84 0.40
N GLY A 24 -1.61 9.46 0.94
CA GLY A 24 -1.77 10.63 1.77
C GLY A 24 -1.01 10.54 3.08
N ARG A 25 -1.22 11.51 3.94
CA ARG A 25 -0.59 11.57 5.26
C ARG A 25 -1.64 11.92 6.31
N VAL A 26 -1.75 11.09 7.34
CA VAL A 26 -2.71 11.26 8.43
C VAL A 26 -1.98 11.12 9.75
N ASN A 27 -2.12 12.12 10.63
CA ASN A 27 -1.49 12.11 11.96
C ASN A 27 0.02 11.86 11.93
N GLY A 28 0.71 12.41 10.94
CA GLY A 28 2.16 12.23 10.79
C GLY A 28 2.57 10.89 10.21
N ILE A 29 1.61 10.08 9.78
CA ILE A 29 1.86 8.76 9.21
C ILE A 29 1.62 8.82 7.71
N ASN A 30 2.62 8.39 6.93
CA ASN A 30 2.56 8.35 5.48
C ASN A 30 1.92 7.03 5.06
N LEU A 31 0.96 7.08 4.16
CA LEU A 31 0.18 5.93 3.73
C LEU A 31 0.64 5.47 2.35
N TYR A 32 1.20 4.27 2.28
CA TYR A 32 1.66 3.69 1.03
C TYR A 32 0.86 2.42 0.75
N LYS A 33 0.15 2.39 -0.37
CA LYS A 33 -0.65 1.24 -0.78
C LYS A 33 -0.01 0.54 -1.97
N HIS A 34 0.18 -0.77 -1.87
CA HIS A 34 0.66 -1.54 -3.01
C HIS A 34 -0.46 -1.71 -4.02
N GLY A 35 -0.21 -1.34 -5.29
CA GLY A 35 -1.23 -1.31 -6.32
C GLY A 35 -1.77 -2.67 -6.72
N ILE A 36 -0.98 -3.73 -6.57
CA ILE A 36 -1.40 -5.09 -6.91
C ILE A 36 -1.93 -5.85 -5.69
N ALA A 37 -1.18 -5.85 -4.60
CA ALA A 37 -1.60 -6.56 -3.37
C ALA A 37 -2.75 -5.87 -2.66
N ARG A 38 -2.96 -4.59 -2.88
CA ARG A 38 -4.00 -3.76 -2.26
C ARG A 38 -3.88 -3.71 -0.74
N LEU A 39 -2.67 -3.81 -0.25
CA LEU A 39 -2.34 -3.72 1.17
C LEU A 39 -1.48 -2.50 1.43
N TYR A 40 -1.59 -1.97 2.65
CA TYR A 40 -0.87 -0.78 3.06
C TYR A 40 0.39 -1.11 3.86
N LEU A 41 1.43 -0.30 3.65
CA LEU A 41 2.51 -0.12 4.61
C LEU A 41 2.43 1.33 5.07
N ASP A 42 2.13 1.56 6.33
CA ASP A 42 1.97 2.91 6.87
C ASP A 42 3.17 3.22 7.76
N LEU A 43 3.92 4.27 7.40
CA LEU A 43 5.17 4.61 8.07
C LEU A 43 5.19 6.08 8.47
N ASP A 44 5.66 6.36 9.68
CA ASP A 44 5.94 7.75 10.05
C ASP A 44 7.27 8.21 9.41
N ASP A 45 7.66 9.45 9.66
CA ASP A 45 8.86 10.01 9.03
C ASP A 45 10.16 9.34 9.50
N GLU A 46 10.13 8.65 10.64
CA GLU A 46 11.28 7.90 11.16
C GLU A 46 11.24 6.42 10.75
N GLY A 47 10.25 6.01 9.97
CA GLY A 47 10.13 4.64 9.48
C GLY A 47 9.47 3.67 10.44
N ARG A 48 8.87 4.16 11.51
CA ARG A 48 8.07 3.30 12.39
C ARG A 48 6.78 2.91 11.69
N CYS A 49 6.39 1.65 11.85
CA CYS A 49 5.26 1.07 11.14
C CYS A 49 3.99 1.07 12.00
N TYR A 50 2.86 1.23 11.33
CA TYR A 50 1.55 1.27 12.00
C TYR A 50 0.53 0.47 11.18
N VAL A 51 -0.57 0.09 11.85
CA VAL A 51 -1.73 -0.50 11.20
C VAL A 51 -2.94 0.40 11.46
N TYR A 52 -3.68 0.70 10.41
CA TYR A 52 -4.88 1.52 10.50
C TYR A 52 -6.05 0.71 11.06
N ARG A 53 -6.73 1.28 12.07
CA ARG A 53 -7.87 0.63 12.76
C ARG A 53 -9.21 1.33 12.54
N GLY A 54 -9.27 2.27 11.59
CA GLY A 54 -10.47 3.04 11.33
C GLY A 54 -10.55 4.33 12.15
N LYS A 55 -11.30 5.30 11.66
CA LYS A 55 -11.52 6.59 12.32
C LYS A 55 -10.23 7.32 12.69
N SER A 56 -9.27 7.33 11.78
CA SER A 56 -7.96 7.95 11.95
C SER A 56 -7.12 7.39 13.11
N ARG A 57 -7.41 6.16 13.56
CA ARG A 57 -6.65 5.50 14.61
C ARG A 57 -5.62 4.55 14.03
N PHE A 58 -4.40 4.68 14.51
CA PHE A 58 -3.28 3.82 14.11
C PHE A 58 -2.69 3.15 15.35
N GLU A 59 -2.31 1.89 15.18
CA GLU A 59 -1.61 1.14 16.23
C GLU A 59 -0.21 0.79 15.74
N PRO A 60 0.81 0.87 16.63
CA PRO A 60 2.16 0.44 16.28
C PRO A 60 2.14 -1.02 15.81
N ALA A 61 2.92 -1.31 14.78
CA ALA A 61 3.01 -2.64 14.19
C ALA A 61 4.46 -2.94 13.85
N ASP A 62 4.78 -4.24 13.76
CA ASP A 62 6.11 -4.67 13.34
C ASP A 62 6.22 -4.58 11.82
N PHE A 63 7.20 -3.81 11.34
CA PHE A 63 7.39 -3.62 9.90
C PHE A 63 7.64 -4.95 9.19
N GLY A 64 8.49 -5.81 9.75
CA GLY A 64 8.78 -7.10 9.15
C GLY A 64 7.55 -7.98 8.96
N SER A 65 6.66 -7.98 9.94
CA SER A 65 5.40 -8.74 9.87
C SER A 65 4.46 -8.17 8.80
N GLN A 66 4.36 -6.85 8.71
CA GLN A 66 3.52 -6.20 7.70
C GLN A 66 4.09 -6.42 6.29
N LEU A 67 5.41 -6.36 6.16
CA LEU A 67 6.06 -6.64 4.88
C LEU A 67 5.86 -8.10 4.46
N GLN A 68 6.01 -9.04 5.39
CA GLN A 68 5.79 -10.46 5.10
C GLN A 68 4.35 -10.72 4.62
N ARG A 69 3.37 -10.11 5.27
CA ARG A 69 1.97 -10.19 4.85
C ARG A 69 1.78 -9.71 3.42
N LEU A 70 2.41 -8.61 3.06
CA LEU A 70 2.39 -8.06 1.71
C LEU A 70 3.06 -9.00 0.71
N GLU A 71 4.24 -9.51 1.04
CA GLU A 71 4.97 -10.43 0.17
C GLU A 71 4.19 -11.73 -0.07
N MET A 72 3.53 -12.25 0.96
CA MET A 72 2.69 -13.44 0.83
C MET A 72 1.49 -13.19 -0.08
N ALA A 73 0.84 -12.03 0.04
CA ALA A 73 -0.25 -11.67 -0.84
C ALA A 73 0.20 -11.55 -2.29
N LEU A 74 1.37 -10.96 -2.53
CA LEU A 74 1.95 -10.88 -3.87
C LEU A 74 2.27 -12.26 -4.41
N ALA A 75 2.84 -13.15 -3.60
CA ALA A 75 3.17 -14.51 -4.03
C ALA A 75 1.94 -15.29 -4.50
N GLU A 76 0.80 -15.11 -3.84
CA GLU A 76 -0.46 -15.72 -4.26
C GLU A 76 -0.90 -15.25 -5.66
N LEU A 77 -0.47 -14.06 -6.06
CA LEU A 77 -0.76 -13.49 -7.37
C LEU A 77 0.35 -13.76 -8.39
N GLY A 78 1.38 -14.52 -8.00
CA GLY A 78 2.52 -14.79 -8.85
C GLY A 78 3.49 -13.63 -8.99
N GLU A 79 3.50 -12.73 -8.01
CA GLU A 79 4.27 -11.49 -8.06
C GLU A 79 5.24 -11.36 -6.88
N THR A 80 6.19 -10.46 -6.99
CA THR A 80 7.11 -10.10 -5.90
C THR A 80 7.25 -8.58 -5.82
N LEU A 81 7.92 -8.09 -4.78
CA LEU A 81 8.22 -6.66 -4.66
C LEU A 81 9.19 -6.18 -5.75
N ASP A 82 9.96 -7.09 -6.34
CA ASP A 82 10.91 -6.77 -7.41
C ASP A 82 10.29 -6.75 -8.81
N SER A 83 9.00 -7.09 -8.93
CA SER A 83 8.30 -7.06 -10.21
C SER A 83 8.25 -5.63 -10.76
N VAL A 84 8.41 -5.51 -12.07
CA VAL A 84 8.34 -4.20 -12.75
C VAL A 84 6.88 -3.89 -13.06
N TYR A 85 6.41 -2.78 -12.54
CA TYR A 85 5.02 -2.36 -12.71
C TYR A 85 4.94 -1.14 -13.63
N ASP A 86 4.88 -1.39 -14.94
CA ASP A 86 4.55 -0.32 -15.88
C ASP A 86 3.03 -0.16 -15.98
N GLU A 87 2.59 0.89 -16.67
CA GLU A 87 1.17 1.20 -16.82
C GLU A 87 0.39 0.05 -17.48
N SER A 88 0.97 -0.58 -18.48
CA SER A 88 0.36 -1.70 -19.18
C SER A 88 0.20 -2.92 -18.26
N TYR A 89 1.20 -3.20 -17.46
CA TYR A 89 1.17 -4.29 -16.50
C TYR A 89 0.05 -4.10 -15.48
N ILE A 90 -0.02 -2.90 -14.89
CA ILE A 90 -1.04 -2.56 -13.90
C ILE A 90 -2.44 -2.70 -14.49
N ALA A 91 -2.64 -2.21 -15.71
CA ALA A 91 -3.93 -2.30 -16.38
C ALA A 91 -4.37 -3.75 -16.59
N ARG A 92 -3.45 -4.63 -17.02
CA ARG A 92 -3.76 -6.04 -17.23
C ARG A 92 -4.09 -6.76 -15.92
N LYS A 93 -3.35 -6.49 -14.85
CA LYS A 93 -3.59 -7.12 -13.55
C LYS A 93 -4.89 -6.64 -12.92
N THR A 94 -5.18 -5.36 -13.03
CA THR A 94 -6.42 -4.79 -12.54
C THR A 94 -7.63 -5.44 -13.25
N LYS A 95 -7.54 -5.60 -14.55
CA LYS A 95 -8.58 -6.26 -15.33
C LYS A 95 -8.75 -7.72 -14.92
N ALA A 96 -7.64 -8.45 -14.75
CA ALA A 96 -7.69 -9.86 -14.35
C ALA A 96 -8.36 -10.03 -12.98
N LEU A 97 -8.08 -9.14 -12.05
CA LEU A 97 -8.69 -9.16 -10.72
C LEU A 97 -10.20 -8.82 -10.79
N ALA A 98 -10.57 -7.85 -11.62
CA ALA A 98 -11.97 -7.51 -11.83
C ALA A 98 -12.75 -8.67 -12.46
N ASP A 99 -12.16 -9.34 -13.46
CA ASP A 99 -12.75 -10.50 -14.12
C ASP A 99 -12.91 -11.68 -13.14
N ALA A 100 -12.06 -11.76 -12.13
CA ALA A 100 -12.16 -12.76 -11.07
C ALA A 100 -13.20 -12.40 -10.00
N GLY A 101 -13.88 -11.27 -10.13
CA GLY A 101 -14.92 -10.83 -9.21
C GLY A 101 -14.44 -10.16 -7.95
N ILE A 102 -13.21 -9.65 -7.95
CA ILE A 102 -12.66 -8.93 -6.81
C ILE A 102 -13.01 -7.44 -6.91
N GLU A 103 -13.76 -6.93 -5.94
CA GLU A 103 -14.28 -5.56 -5.94
C GLU A 103 -13.29 -4.56 -5.36
N HIS A 104 -12.25 -4.21 -6.13
CA HIS A 104 -11.21 -3.29 -5.68
C HIS A 104 -11.68 -1.85 -5.51
N GLU A 105 -12.45 -1.36 -6.47
CA GLU A 105 -12.89 0.03 -6.46
C GLU A 105 -13.69 0.37 -5.21
N ARG A 106 -14.58 -0.52 -4.84
CA ARG A 106 -15.41 -0.35 -3.65
C ARG A 106 -14.55 -0.28 -2.39
N PHE A 107 -13.56 -1.15 -2.30
CA PHE A 107 -12.66 -1.17 -1.16
C PHE A 107 -11.85 0.12 -1.05
N GLU A 108 -11.34 0.63 -2.17
CA GLU A 108 -10.60 1.87 -2.22
C GLU A 108 -11.45 3.09 -1.83
N ILE A 109 -12.68 3.13 -2.27
CA ILE A 109 -13.61 4.21 -1.92
C ILE A 109 -13.85 4.23 -0.41
N ASP A 110 -14.08 3.08 0.19
CA ASP A 110 -14.26 2.96 1.63
C ASP A 110 -13.02 3.41 2.40
N ASP A 111 -11.82 3.04 1.94
CA ASP A 111 -10.56 3.48 2.52
C ASP A 111 -10.42 5.00 2.47
N LEU A 112 -10.73 5.61 1.32
CA LEU A 112 -10.62 7.05 1.14
C LEU A 112 -11.62 7.80 2.03
N GLU A 113 -12.83 7.31 2.17
CA GLU A 113 -13.83 7.89 3.04
C GLU A 113 -13.36 7.91 4.48
N ASP A 114 -12.74 6.84 4.95
CA ASP A 114 -12.19 6.76 6.30
C ASP A 114 -11.13 7.84 6.56
N PHE A 115 -10.35 8.22 5.54
CA PHE A 115 -9.32 9.23 5.68
C PHE A 115 -9.81 10.66 5.49
N PHE A 116 -10.81 10.89 4.66
CA PHE A 116 -11.21 12.24 4.26
C PHE A 116 -12.45 12.77 4.97
N ILE A 117 -13.22 11.95 5.63
CA ILE A 117 -14.41 12.37 6.38
C ILE A 117 -14.03 12.94 7.75
N HIS A 118 -12.84 12.68 8.20
CA HIS A 118 -12.33 13.17 9.47
C HIS A 118 -11.56 14.45 9.30
#